data_3c2cb19248a2447423d30baf8e648bd0
#
_entry.id   3c2cb19248a2447423d30baf8e648bd0
#
_cell.length_a   1.000
_cell.length_b   1.000
_cell.length_c   1.000
_cell.angle_alpha   90.00
_cell.angle_beta   90.00
_cell.angle_gamma   90.00
#
_symmetry.space_group_name_H-M   'P 1'
#
loop_
_entity.id
_entity.type
_entity.pdbx_description
1 polymer ?
#
loop_
_entity_poly.entity_id
_entity_poly.type
_entity_poly.pdbx_seq_one_letter_code
_entity_poly.pdbx_strand_id
1 'polypeptide(L)'
;MAQNSTTFRRAGIPITAALVATIALLTALVGLLCAWMVASMGAADIRRQEQILLSEISADVARDLSHAMAERAAEIRAIRDLFERELAAAPASEKRAVMERARANRDYFTWMGVVDESGAIRIGTNGLLEGASVAGRNWFEGARRSPAFFGEAHPATLLSTHVGNADGAPLYLLDIALPLRDRNGAANGAIGSHFNWRLIEEIIKRAIDRPIGATPLSAALVGADGKILFDTAGATGAISGALLQIPSGRMIEGNWPSEADTSFVVAAAAPAVGVFNGMNRRVLVREPAAAMHAGIRQMTWRIAGVSLVVGLLFSLLGVFAVRLITNPLRVLVAHLDRFAEDAAMPVALNHSRITEIQNLRDAFTRMAAKVSTQKEQLRDTQFEILRALATASDVRDHETANHSLRMSLYCQRLARLAGKTEAEAEQIFQASQLHDVGKIGIPDEILLKTGKYNEAERAVMQRHCEIGGAILRGKNTPLTVLARSIALTHHERWDGDGYPNRLAGASIPLEGRLAAICDVFDALLSSRPYKQGWSIEKVTAYLQEQAGRHFDPKLTALFLDHIDDFIAIRNKLPDQPDAVAPGGVAAFAAS
;
A
#
# COMPACT_ATOMS: atom_id res chain seq x y z
N MET A 1 49.37 -6.79 17.56
CA MET A 1 48.42 -5.68 17.45
C MET A 1 47.45 -6.03 16.32
N ALA A 2 46.32 -6.61 16.65
CA ALA A 2 45.26 -6.97 15.70
C ALA A 2 44.24 -5.84 15.72
N GLN A 3 44.14 -5.10 14.61
CA GLN A 3 43.11 -4.10 14.41
C GLN A 3 41.76 -4.80 14.11
N ASN A 4 40.89 -4.79 15.10
CA ASN A 4 39.47 -5.10 14.92
C ASN A 4 38.81 -3.94 14.15
N SER A 5 38.66 -4.09 12.84
CA SER A 5 37.77 -3.24 12.05
C SER A 5 36.33 -3.75 12.19
N THR A 6 35.62 -3.30 13.21
CA THR A 6 34.16 -3.40 13.29
C THR A 6 33.57 -2.46 12.24
N THR A 7 33.33 -2.97 11.03
CA THR A 7 32.49 -2.32 10.06
C THR A 7 31.07 -2.27 10.62
N PHE A 8 30.65 -1.08 11.09
CA PHE A 8 29.24 -0.76 11.33
C PHE A 8 28.47 -0.96 10.01
N ARG A 9 27.87 -2.14 9.81
CA ARG A 9 26.83 -2.31 8.81
C ARG A 9 25.68 -1.40 9.24
N ARG A 10 25.54 -0.22 8.60
CA ARG A 10 24.29 0.54 8.66
C ARG A 10 23.19 -0.41 8.24
N ALA A 11 22.30 -0.75 9.17
CA ALA A 11 21.12 -1.55 8.88
C ALA A 11 20.24 -0.73 7.92
N GLY A 12 20.41 -0.97 6.63
CA GLY A 12 19.56 -0.35 5.60
C GLY A 12 18.12 -0.81 5.79
N ILE A 13 17.18 0.11 5.60
CA ILE A 13 15.74 -0.24 5.62
C ILE A 13 15.50 -1.27 4.50
N PRO A 14 14.90 -2.43 4.80
CA PRO A 14 14.59 -3.42 3.77
C PRO A 14 13.75 -2.79 2.65
N ILE A 15 14.11 -3.03 1.40
CA ILE A 15 13.38 -2.51 0.21
C ILE A 15 11.86 -2.76 0.33
N THR A 16 11.46 -3.91 0.87
CA THR A 16 10.06 -4.23 1.13
C THR A 16 9.40 -3.26 2.09
N ALA A 17 10.07 -2.90 3.19
CA ALA A 17 9.54 -1.96 4.18
C ALA A 17 9.44 -0.55 3.58
N ALA A 18 10.45 -0.12 2.82
CA ALA A 18 10.44 1.17 2.13
C ALA A 18 9.31 1.26 1.10
N LEU A 19 9.15 0.24 0.23
CA LEU A 19 8.07 0.18 -0.77
C LEU A 19 6.69 0.16 -0.13
N VAL A 20 6.48 -0.66 0.90
CA VAL A 20 5.20 -0.73 1.62
C VAL A 20 4.89 0.62 2.28
N ALA A 21 5.86 1.24 2.95
CA ALA A 21 5.67 2.56 3.56
C ALA A 21 5.35 3.64 2.53
N THR A 22 6.03 3.64 1.37
CA THR A 22 5.78 4.60 0.29
C THR A 22 4.38 4.42 -0.31
N ILE A 23 3.97 3.19 -0.59
CA ILE A 23 2.63 2.89 -1.12
C ILE A 23 1.56 3.30 -0.10
N ALA A 24 1.72 2.95 1.17
CA ALA A 24 0.78 3.31 2.23
C ALA A 24 0.66 4.82 2.39
N LEU A 25 1.79 5.55 2.38
CA LEU A 25 1.82 7.01 2.47
C LEU A 25 1.13 7.66 1.27
N LEU A 26 1.44 7.22 0.05
CA LEU A 26 0.85 7.75 -1.17
C LEU A 26 -0.66 7.49 -1.21
N THR A 27 -1.10 6.27 -0.86
CA THR A 27 -2.51 5.90 -0.80
C THR A 27 -3.26 6.74 0.25
N ALA A 28 -2.65 6.97 1.43
CA ALA A 28 -3.23 7.82 2.46
C ALA A 28 -3.35 9.28 2.00
N LEU A 29 -2.31 9.83 1.36
CA LEU A 29 -2.30 11.19 0.84
C LEU A 29 -3.39 11.41 -0.22
N VAL A 30 -3.46 10.51 -1.21
CA VAL A 30 -4.47 10.55 -2.28
C VAL A 30 -5.88 10.39 -1.70
N GLY A 31 -6.06 9.44 -0.77
CA GLY A 31 -7.33 9.22 -0.08
C GLY A 31 -7.81 10.45 0.68
N LEU A 32 -6.92 11.10 1.44
CA LEU A 32 -7.23 12.34 2.16
C LEU A 32 -7.58 13.49 1.21
N LEU A 33 -6.83 13.65 0.12
CA LEU A 33 -7.09 14.70 -0.88
C LEU A 33 -8.45 14.49 -1.56
N CYS A 34 -8.76 13.26 -1.98
CA CYS A 34 -10.05 12.92 -2.56
C CYS A 34 -11.20 13.13 -1.56
N ALA A 35 -11.03 12.69 -0.32
CA ALA A 35 -12.03 12.88 0.73
C ALA A 35 -12.29 14.37 1.00
N TRP A 36 -11.23 15.19 1.08
CA TRP A 36 -11.36 16.64 1.25
C TRP A 36 -12.06 17.29 0.06
N MET A 37 -11.69 16.94 -1.17
CA MET A 37 -12.30 17.49 -2.39
C MET A 37 -13.80 17.16 -2.47
N VAL A 38 -14.17 15.89 -2.27
CA VAL A 38 -15.58 15.46 -2.32
C VAL A 38 -16.38 16.06 -1.17
N ALA A 39 -15.82 16.14 0.04
CA ALA A 39 -16.48 16.77 1.18
C ALA A 39 -16.70 18.27 0.95
N SER A 40 -15.72 18.99 0.39
CA SER A 40 -15.83 20.42 0.10
C SER A 40 -16.86 20.70 -1.00
N MET A 41 -16.88 19.88 -2.07
CA MET A 41 -17.90 20.00 -3.13
C MET A 41 -19.31 19.70 -2.59
N GLY A 42 -19.46 18.64 -1.80
CA GLY A 42 -20.73 18.28 -1.21
C GLY A 42 -21.25 19.31 -0.20
N ALA A 43 -20.37 19.91 0.60
CA ALA A 43 -20.73 21.00 1.48
C ALA A 43 -21.21 22.25 0.71
N ALA A 44 -20.58 22.56 -0.43
CA ALA A 44 -20.99 23.64 -1.29
C ALA A 44 -22.36 23.37 -1.95
N ASP A 45 -22.59 22.12 -2.35
CA ASP A 45 -23.86 21.69 -2.96
C ASP A 45 -25.01 21.75 -1.95
N ILE A 46 -24.82 21.26 -0.73
CA ILE A 46 -25.81 21.35 0.36
C ILE A 46 -26.16 22.82 0.60
N ARG A 47 -25.18 23.70 0.73
CA ARG A 47 -25.44 25.13 0.94
C ARG A 47 -26.19 25.76 -0.22
N ARG A 48 -25.92 25.37 -1.45
CA ARG A 48 -26.62 25.85 -2.63
C ARG A 48 -28.06 25.38 -2.67
N GLN A 49 -28.30 24.10 -2.36
CA GLN A 49 -29.66 23.54 -2.31
C GLN A 49 -30.48 24.24 -1.24
N GLU A 50 -29.91 24.47 -0.06
CA GLU A 50 -30.55 25.17 1.05
C GLU A 50 -30.89 26.64 0.70
N GLN A 51 -29.95 27.33 0.03
CA GLN A 51 -30.19 28.68 -0.45
C GLN A 51 -31.37 28.72 -1.44
N ILE A 52 -31.45 27.79 -2.38
CA ILE A 52 -32.55 27.71 -3.36
C ILE A 52 -33.86 27.49 -2.61
N LEU A 53 -33.90 26.48 -1.73
CA LEU A 53 -35.09 26.08 -0.99
C LEU A 53 -35.65 27.23 -0.15
N LEU A 54 -34.81 27.83 0.72
CA LEU A 54 -35.25 28.91 1.59
C LEU A 54 -35.64 30.18 0.80
N SER A 55 -34.94 30.43 -0.32
CA SER A 55 -35.26 31.58 -1.20
C SER A 55 -36.59 31.39 -1.92
N GLU A 56 -36.89 30.19 -2.40
CA GLU A 56 -38.16 29.85 -3.03
C GLU A 56 -39.32 29.97 -2.04
N ILE A 57 -39.16 29.39 -0.84
CA ILE A 57 -40.18 29.48 0.21
C ILE A 57 -40.42 30.96 0.59
N SER A 58 -39.37 31.76 0.78
CA SER A 58 -39.53 33.16 1.12
C SER A 58 -40.22 33.94 0.01
N ALA A 59 -39.94 33.64 -1.26
CA ALA A 59 -40.59 34.24 -2.42
C ALA A 59 -42.06 33.82 -2.54
N ASP A 60 -42.39 32.57 -2.24
CA ASP A 60 -43.78 32.07 -2.24
C ASP A 60 -44.60 32.78 -1.16
N VAL A 61 -44.07 32.85 0.08
CA VAL A 61 -44.74 33.60 1.17
C VAL A 61 -44.98 35.05 0.78
N ALA A 62 -43.95 35.73 0.22
CA ALA A 62 -44.06 37.11 -0.21
C ALA A 62 -45.11 37.27 -1.31
N ARG A 63 -45.24 36.33 -2.25
CA ARG A 63 -46.18 36.30 -3.34
C ARG A 63 -47.61 36.07 -2.82
N ASP A 64 -47.81 35.09 -1.94
CA ASP A 64 -49.11 34.77 -1.35
C ASP A 64 -49.64 35.96 -0.53
N LEU A 65 -48.77 36.62 0.25
CA LEU A 65 -49.13 37.85 0.95
C LEU A 65 -49.53 38.96 -0.02
N SER A 66 -48.80 39.16 -1.11
CA SER A 66 -49.10 40.15 -2.11
C SER A 66 -50.44 39.90 -2.81
N HIS A 67 -50.71 38.63 -3.15
CA HIS A 67 -51.98 38.23 -3.73
C HIS A 67 -53.16 38.45 -2.79
N ALA A 68 -53.02 38.02 -1.53
CA ALA A 68 -54.08 38.20 -0.54
C ALA A 68 -54.39 39.69 -0.30
N MET A 69 -53.39 40.55 -0.24
CA MET A 69 -53.58 41.98 -0.08
C MET A 69 -54.22 42.61 -1.34
N ALA A 70 -53.80 42.21 -2.53
CA ALA A 70 -54.40 42.66 -3.78
C ALA A 70 -55.86 42.31 -3.89
N GLU A 71 -56.25 41.08 -3.52
CA GLU A 71 -57.63 40.61 -3.45
C GLU A 71 -58.47 41.47 -2.50
N ARG A 72 -57.95 41.74 -1.27
CA ARG A 72 -58.66 42.57 -0.29
C ARG A 72 -58.85 44.00 -0.79
N ALA A 73 -57.84 44.58 -1.42
CA ALA A 73 -57.95 45.90 -2.04
C ALA A 73 -58.95 45.92 -3.19
N ALA A 74 -59.04 44.82 -3.98
CA ALA A 74 -60.04 44.71 -5.06
C ALA A 74 -61.47 44.61 -4.51
N GLU A 75 -61.66 43.89 -3.39
CA GLU A 75 -62.98 43.82 -2.71
C GLU A 75 -63.44 45.22 -2.25
N ILE A 76 -62.57 45.98 -1.58
CA ILE A 76 -62.92 47.34 -1.11
C ILE A 76 -63.15 48.26 -2.32
N ARG A 77 -62.38 48.08 -3.40
CA ARG A 77 -62.57 48.85 -4.64
C ARG A 77 -63.95 48.60 -5.26
N ALA A 78 -64.36 47.35 -5.28
CA ALA A 78 -65.69 47.00 -5.79
C ALA A 78 -66.81 47.64 -4.96
N ILE A 79 -66.67 47.66 -3.63
CA ILE A 79 -67.62 48.38 -2.74
C ILE A 79 -67.59 49.89 -2.98
N ARG A 80 -66.41 50.47 -3.13
CA ARG A 80 -66.22 51.89 -3.46
C ARG A 80 -66.91 52.26 -4.78
N ASP A 81 -66.64 51.49 -5.83
CA ASP A 81 -67.19 51.71 -7.16
C ASP A 81 -68.73 51.62 -7.16
N LEU A 82 -69.27 50.67 -6.39
CA LEU A 82 -70.72 50.55 -6.19
C LEU A 82 -71.27 51.83 -5.47
N PHE A 83 -70.57 52.36 -4.45
CA PHE A 83 -70.99 53.54 -3.75
C PHE A 83 -70.91 54.78 -4.62
N GLU A 84 -69.93 54.93 -5.46
CA GLU A 84 -69.75 56.07 -6.34
C GLU A 84 -70.74 56.06 -7.53
N ARG A 85 -71.08 54.90 -8.09
CA ARG A 85 -71.88 54.73 -9.30
C ARG A 85 -73.36 54.48 -9.03
N GLU A 86 -73.64 53.45 -8.27
CA GLU A 86 -75.03 53.01 -8.13
C GLU A 86 -75.69 53.50 -6.85
N LEU A 87 -74.95 53.59 -5.77
CA LEU A 87 -75.47 53.98 -4.45
C LEU A 87 -75.10 55.40 -4.07
N ALA A 88 -74.68 56.26 -4.98
CA ALA A 88 -74.28 57.63 -4.66
C ALA A 88 -75.33 58.35 -3.87
N ALA A 89 -76.59 58.27 -4.28
CA ALA A 89 -77.77 58.91 -3.64
C ALA A 89 -78.45 58.04 -2.59
N ALA A 90 -78.00 56.80 -2.38
CA ALA A 90 -78.63 55.82 -1.47
C ALA A 90 -78.47 56.29 0.00
N PRO A 91 -79.42 55.95 0.87
CA PRO A 91 -79.35 56.27 2.29
C PRO A 91 -78.22 55.49 2.96
N ALA A 92 -77.71 56.04 4.09
CA ALA A 92 -76.60 55.38 4.83
C ALA A 92 -76.91 53.96 5.26
N SER A 93 -78.16 53.63 5.53
CA SER A 93 -78.58 52.25 5.89
C SER A 93 -78.33 51.23 4.77
N GLU A 94 -78.55 51.57 3.51
CA GLU A 94 -78.33 50.74 2.36
C GLU A 94 -76.81 50.49 2.11
N LYS A 95 -76.06 51.55 2.15
CA LYS A 95 -74.58 51.49 2.08
C LYS A 95 -73.99 50.66 3.21
N ARG A 96 -74.51 50.78 4.43
CA ARG A 96 -74.10 49.97 5.58
C ARG A 96 -74.44 48.49 5.33
N ALA A 97 -75.64 48.16 4.83
CA ALA A 97 -76.07 46.79 4.53
C ALA A 97 -75.12 46.09 3.51
N VAL A 98 -74.59 46.85 2.55
CA VAL A 98 -73.59 46.30 1.60
C VAL A 98 -72.30 45.98 2.32
N MET A 99 -71.77 46.88 3.15
CA MET A 99 -70.55 46.63 3.90
C MET A 99 -70.70 45.46 4.90
N GLU A 100 -71.86 45.37 5.56
CA GLU A 100 -72.15 44.31 6.51
C GLU A 100 -72.26 42.95 5.82
N ARG A 101 -72.87 42.85 4.63
CA ARG A 101 -72.88 41.64 3.82
C ARG A 101 -71.46 41.22 3.40
N ALA A 102 -70.64 42.18 3.01
CA ALA A 102 -69.25 41.87 2.67
C ALA A 102 -68.47 41.35 3.88
N ARG A 103 -68.72 41.90 5.06
CA ARG A 103 -68.09 41.48 6.31
C ARG A 103 -68.63 40.12 6.79
N ALA A 104 -69.94 39.86 6.74
CA ALA A 104 -70.60 38.66 7.24
C ALA A 104 -70.10 37.36 6.58
N ASN A 105 -69.63 37.44 5.37
CA ASN A 105 -69.11 36.31 4.63
C ASN A 105 -67.60 36.10 4.78
N ARG A 106 -66.93 36.91 5.64
CA ARG A 106 -65.46 36.95 5.68
C ARG A 106 -64.94 37.46 7.03
N ASP A 107 -64.48 36.56 7.86
CA ASP A 107 -64.06 36.80 9.24
C ASP A 107 -62.83 37.71 9.41
N TYR A 108 -62.11 38.00 8.31
CA TYR A 108 -60.93 38.86 8.37
C TYR A 108 -61.27 40.36 8.34
N PHE A 109 -62.47 40.77 7.93
CA PHE A 109 -62.91 42.15 8.04
C PHE A 109 -63.35 42.46 9.48
N THR A 110 -62.58 43.23 10.18
CA THR A 110 -62.90 43.66 11.53
C THR A 110 -63.88 44.82 11.47
N TRP A 111 -63.62 45.78 10.62
CA TRP A 111 -64.46 46.97 10.44
C TRP A 111 -64.32 47.60 9.05
N MET A 112 -65.35 48.17 8.51
CA MET A 112 -65.37 49.04 7.34
C MET A 112 -66.17 50.31 7.61
N GLY A 113 -65.74 51.40 7.03
CA GLY A 113 -66.45 52.64 7.17
C GLY A 113 -66.21 53.67 6.03
N VAL A 114 -67.22 54.53 5.83
CA VAL A 114 -67.16 55.64 4.91
C VAL A 114 -66.92 56.90 5.73
N VAL A 115 -65.96 57.69 5.28
CA VAL A 115 -65.50 58.94 5.94
C VAL A 115 -65.64 60.06 4.97
N ASP A 116 -66.14 61.23 5.41
CA ASP A 116 -66.26 62.43 4.59
C ASP A 116 -64.94 63.17 4.47
N GLU A 117 -64.96 64.32 3.71
CA GLU A 117 -63.81 65.15 3.50
C GLU A 117 -63.20 65.71 4.79
N SER A 118 -64.03 65.91 5.83
CA SER A 118 -63.59 66.44 7.12
C SER A 118 -62.92 65.43 8.01
N GLY A 119 -62.99 64.14 7.59
CA GLY A 119 -62.50 63.02 8.38
C GLY A 119 -63.55 62.47 9.38
N ALA A 120 -64.79 62.84 9.28
CA ALA A 120 -65.87 62.33 10.11
C ALA A 120 -66.41 61.01 9.53
N ILE A 121 -66.51 59.96 10.35
CA ILE A 121 -67.10 58.62 9.96
C ILE A 121 -68.59 58.81 9.81
N ARG A 122 -69.08 58.71 8.56
CA ARG A 122 -70.49 58.86 8.23
C ARG A 122 -71.26 57.53 8.26
N ILE A 123 -70.58 56.48 7.93
CA ILE A 123 -71.16 55.13 7.92
C ILE A 123 -70.12 54.14 8.43
N GLY A 124 -70.45 53.35 9.42
CA GLY A 124 -69.61 52.25 9.95
C GLY A 124 -70.35 50.94 9.99
N THR A 125 -69.64 49.82 9.77
CA THR A 125 -70.21 48.48 9.98
C THR A 125 -70.69 48.33 11.43
N ASN A 126 -71.87 47.75 11.64
CA ASN A 126 -72.58 47.68 12.93
C ASN A 126 -72.83 49.06 13.61
N GLY A 127 -72.77 50.14 12.86
CA GLY A 127 -72.89 51.51 13.42
C GLY A 127 -71.69 51.96 14.26
N LEU A 128 -70.60 51.17 14.25
CA LEU A 128 -69.43 51.42 15.10
C LEU A 128 -68.65 52.67 14.59
N LEU A 129 -68.26 53.52 15.52
CA LEU A 129 -67.43 54.73 15.32
C LEU A 129 -68.10 55.80 14.51
N GLU A 130 -69.41 55.72 14.20
CA GLU A 130 -70.12 56.78 13.48
C GLU A 130 -70.10 58.12 14.29
N GLY A 131 -69.80 59.22 13.61
CA GLY A 131 -69.62 60.53 14.22
C GLY A 131 -68.20 60.76 14.78
N ALA A 132 -67.40 59.73 14.94
CA ALA A 132 -65.98 59.90 15.37
C ALA A 132 -65.14 60.48 14.25
N SER A 133 -64.12 61.28 14.60
CA SER A 133 -63.15 61.81 13.63
C SER A 133 -61.94 60.93 13.49
N VAL A 134 -61.55 60.70 12.25
CA VAL A 134 -60.30 60.02 11.85
C VAL A 134 -59.34 61.01 11.13
N ALA A 135 -59.61 62.29 11.20
CA ALA A 135 -58.72 63.31 10.71
C ALA A 135 -57.34 63.16 11.38
N GLY A 136 -56.27 63.15 10.60
CA GLY A 136 -54.91 62.93 11.08
C GLY A 136 -54.51 61.48 11.29
N ARG A 137 -55.41 60.51 11.04
CA ARG A 137 -55.04 59.06 10.99
C ARG A 137 -54.31 58.71 9.69
N ASN A 138 -53.23 58.00 9.82
CA ASN A 138 -52.35 57.62 8.67
C ASN A 138 -53.11 57.08 7.49
N TRP A 139 -54.10 56.16 7.74
CA TRP A 139 -54.86 55.55 6.67
C TRP A 139 -55.79 56.51 5.93
N PHE A 140 -56.39 57.46 6.62
CA PHE A 140 -57.25 58.49 6.01
C PHE A 140 -56.42 59.51 5.18
N GLU A 141 -55.32 60.00 5.76
CA GLU A 141 -54.41 60.91 5.06
C GLU A 141 -53.71 60.18 3.86
N GLY A 142 -53.40 58.90 4.04
CA GLY A 142 -52.84 58.07 2.96
C GLY A 142 -53.81 57.87 1.80
N ALA A 143 -55.09 57.59 2.09
CA ALA A 143 -56.12 57.44 1.07
C ALA A 143 -56.33 58.68 0.23
N ARG A 144 -56.14 59.87 0.82
CA ARG A 144 -56.26 61.20 0.11
C ARG A 144 -55.11 61.38 -0.89
N ARG A 145 -53.94 60.81 -0.65
CA ARG A 145 -52.69 61.02 -1.42
C ARG A 145 -52.39 59.88 -2.43
N SER A 146 -53.04 58.77 -2.30
CA SER A 146 -52.76 57.56 -3.14
C SER A 146 -54.07 56.90 -3.65
N PRO A 147 -54.04 56.21 -4.81
CA PRO A 147 -55.19 55.46 -5.32
C PRO A 147 -55.65 54.33 -4.42
N ALA A 148 -54.75 53.81 -3.60
CA ALA A 148 -55.00 52.85 -2.54
C ALA A 148 -53.90 53.02 -1.47
N PHE A 149 -54.27 53.02 -0.22
CA PHE A 149 -53.37 53.05 0.93
C PHE A 149 -53.40 51.69 1.66
N PHE A 150 -52.23 51.24 1.99
CA PHE A 150 -52.02 50.03 2.82
C PHE A 150 -51.27 50.48 4.07
N GLY A 151 -51.95 50.38 5.20
CA GLY A 151 -51.37 50.78 6.50
C GLY A 151 -50.41 49.77 7.09
N GLU A 152 -49.68 50.18 8.10
CA GLU A 152 -48.88 49.26 8.93
C GLU A 152 -49.77 48.58 9.96
N ALA A 153 -49.31 47.42 10.48
CA ALA A 153 -50.00 46.78 11.57
C ALA A 153 -49.94 47.69 12.82
N HIS A 154 -51.10 47.97 13.37
CA HIS A 154 -51.20 48.80 14.57
C HIS A 154 -52.23 48.25 15.57
N PRO A 155 -52.07 48.56 16.84
CA PRO A 155 -53.09 48.21 17.85
C PRO A 155 -54.43 48.84 17.53
N ALA A 156 -55.48 48.10 17.78
CA ALA A 156 -56.88 48.56 17.56
C ALA A 156 -57.31 49.58 18.63
N THR A 157 -56.72 50.77 18.68
CA THR A 157 -56.94 51.73 19.77
C THR A 157 -58.38 52.25 19.87
N LEU A 158 -59.12 52.41 18.77
CA LEU A 158 -60.50 52.82 18.79
C LEU A 158 -61.50 51.67 18.78
N LEU A 159 -61.14 50.54 18.17
CA LEU A 159 -61.99 49.37 18.01
C LEU A 159 -61.85 48.37 19.16
N SER A 160 -60.78 48.40 19.95
CA SER A 160 -60.50 47.46 21.05
C SER A 160 -61.59 47.47 22.13
N THR A 161 -62.30 48.59 22.33
CA THR A 161 -63.42 48.73 23.27
C THR A 161 -64.69 48.07 22.75
N HIS A 162 -64.81 47.79 21.46
CA HIS A 162 -66.01 47.31 20.78
C HIS A 162 -65.85 45.95 20.14
N VAL A 163 -64.60 45.58 19.83
CA VAL A 163 -64.28 44.32 19.16
C VAL A 163 -63.09 43.74 19.90
N GLY A 164 -63.32 42.75 20.75
CA GLY A 164 -62.25 42.02 21.47
C GLY A 164 -61.75 40.82 20.63
N ASN A 165 -60.51 40.38 20.90
CA ASN A 165 -60.07 39.05 20.44
C ASN A 165 -60.66 37.98 21.38
N ALA A 166 -61.10 36.87 20.78
CA ALA A 166 -61.61 35.76 21.55
C ALA A 166 -60.62 35.20 22.59
N ASP A 167 -59.31 35.39 22.36
CA ASP A 167 -58.19 34.86 23.17
C ASP A 167 -57.63 35.91 24.15
N GLY A 168 -58.22 37.09 24.30
CA GLY A 168 -57.75 38.17 25.17
C GLY A 168 -56.43 38.85 24.72
N ALA A 169 -55.86 38.44 23.60
CA ALA A 169 -54.66 39.02 23.03
C ALA A 169 -54.92 40.41 22.41
N PRO A 170 -53.93 41.33 22.37
CA PRO A 170 -54.10 42.64 21.71
C PRO A 170 -54.51 42.47 20.23
N LEU A 171 -55.59 43.13 19.85
CA LEU A 171 -56.06 43.13 18.45
C LEU A 171 -55.18 44.07 17.64
N TYR A 172 -54.43 43.47 16.67
CA TYR A 172 -53.71 44.22 15.65
C TYR A 172 -54.51 44.27 14.37
N LEU A 173 -54.53 45.43 13.75
CA LEU A 173 -55.28 45.73 12.52
C LEU A 173 -54.34 46.17 11.41
N LEU A 174 -54.70 45.80 10.19
CA LEU A 174 -54.07 46.28 8.97
C LEU A 174 -55.07 47.12 8.22
N ASP A 175 -54.68 48.29 7.77
CA ASP A 175 -55.57 49.22 7.10
C ASP A 175 -55.47 49.10 5.57
N ILE A 176 -56.60 49.09 4.92
CA ILE A 176 -56.70 49.33 3.49
C ILE A 176 -57.76 50.44 3.30
N ALA A 177 -57.34 51.53 2.67
CA ALA A 177 -58.23 52.65 2.42
C ALA A 177 -58.14 53.17 0.95
N LEU A 178 -59.27 53.56 0.42
CA LEU A 178 -59.37 54.06 -0.94
C LEU A 178 -60.10 55.43 -0.91
N PRO A 179 -59.69 56.37 -1.77
CA PRO A 179 -60.40 57.62 -1.87
C PRO A 179 -61.79 57.38 -2.48
N LEU A 180 -62.79 58.12 -1.96
CA LEU A 180 -64.09 58.30 -2.57
C LEU A 180 -64.10 59.52 -3.41
N ARG A 181 -64.76 59.51 -4.58
CA ARG A 181 -64.88 60.57 -5.50
C ARG A 181 -66.36 60.90 -5.78
N ASP A 182 -66.65 62.18 -5.97
CA ASP A 182 -67.93 62.61 -6.42
C ASP A 182 -68.12 62.38 -7.96
N ARG A 183 -69.31 62.70 -8.50
CA ARG A 183 -69.61 62.59 -9.91
C ARG A 183 -68.70 63.43 -10.84
N ASN A 184 -68.04 64.41 -10.30
CA ASN A 184 -67.10 65.25 -11.03
C ASN A 184 -65.64 64.80 -10.89
N GLY A 185 -65.41 63.70 -10.18
CA GLY A 185 -64.05 63.17 -9.92
C GLY A 185 -63.30 63.83 -8.77
N ALA A 186 -63.94 64.77 -8.08
CA ALA A 186 -63.34 65.47 -6.92
C ALA A 186 -63.32 64.50 -5.68
N ALA A 187 -62.33 64.64 -4.83
CA ALA A 187 -62.24 63.88 -3.60
C ALA A 187 -63.44 64.19 -2.68
N ASN A 188 -64.18 63.13 -2.28
CA ASN A 188 -65.37 63.25 -1.43
C ASN A 188 -65.27 62.31 -0.21
N GLY A 189 -64.08 62.23 0.36
CA GLY A 189 -63.81 61.39 1.51
C GLY A 189 -63.04 60.09 1.18
N ALA A 190 -63.21 59.08 2.00
CA ALA A 190 -62.53 57.83 1.86
C ALA A 190 -63.42 56.61 2.34
N ILE A 191 -63.20 55.44 1.77
CA ILE A 191 -63.63 54.19 2.35
C ILE A 191 -62.40 53.50 2.97
N GLY A 192 -62.51 53.21 4.27
CA GLY A 192 -61.47 52.53 5.00
C GLY A 192 -61.96 51.17 5.51
N SER A 193 -61.05 50.22 5.58
CA SER A 193 -61.33 48.94 6.22
C SER A 193 -60.15 48.52 7.07
N HIS A 194 -60.46 47.89 8.19
CA HIS A 194 -59.51 47.29 9.10
C HIS A 194 -59.60 45.77 9.01
N PHE A 195 -58.50 45.15 8.69
CA PHE A 195 -58.36 43.71 8.61
C PHE A 195 -57.71 43.17 9.85
N ASN A 196 -58.14 41.98 10.32
CA ASN A 196 -57.51 41.28 11.40
C ASN A 196 -56.13 40.79 10.93
N TRP A 197 -55.08 41.10 11.72
CA TRP A 197 -53.73 40.67 11.45
C TRP A 197 -53.57 39.13 11.34
N ARG A 198 -54.50 38.35 11.96
CA ARG A 198 -54.52 36.87 11.87
C ARG A 198 -54.48 36.35 10.42
N LEU A 199 -55.06 37.10 9.47
CA LEU A 199 -54.97 36.74 8.06
C LEU A 199 -53.51 36.59 7.58
N ILE A 200 -52.67 37.53 7.96
CA ILE A 200 -51.23 37.53 7.62
C ILE A 200 -50.54 36.33 8.29
N GLU A 201 -50.83 36.10 9.57
CA GLU A 201 -50.30 34.96 10.33
C GLU A 201 -50.67 33.63 9.70
N GLU A 202 -51.92 33.44 9.31
CA GLU A 202 -52.39 32.18 8.69
C GLU A 202 -51.72 31.93 7.35
N ILE A 203 -51.56 33.00 6.52
CA ILE A 203 -50.87 32.86 5.23
C ILE A 203 -49.44 32.40 5.43
N ILE A 204 -48.72 33.06 6.33
CA ILE A 204 -47.32 32.76 6.61
C ILE A 204 -47.19 31.34 7.19
N LYS A 205 -47.99 31.01 8.22
CA LYS A 205 -47.98 29.69 8.85
C LYS A 205 -48.26 28.59 7.83
N ARG A 206 -49.30 28.75 7.00
CA ARG A 206 -49.68 27.74 5.97
C ARG A 206 -48.59 27.52 4.92
N ALA A 207 -47.81 28.55 4.61
CA ALA A 207 -46.74 28.47 3.63
C ALA A 207 -45.52 27.68 4.15
N ILE A 208 -45.24 27.76 5.47
CA ILE A 208 -44.09 27.04 6.10
C ILE A 208 -44.44 25.68 6.68
N ASP A 209 -45.74 25.43 6.99
CA ASP A 209 -46.23 24.13 7.49
C ASP A 209 -46.17 23.00 6.46
N ARG A 210 -45.65 23.25 5.29
CA ARG A 210 -45.40 22.20 4.29
C ARG A 210 -44.29 21.27 4.83
N PRO A 211 -44.46 19.95 4.73
CA PRO A 211 -43.40 19.01 5.16
C PRO A 211 -42.23 19.08 4.17
N ILE A 212 -41.36 20.06 4.33
CA ILE A 212 -40.16 20.25 3.53
C ILE A 212 -38.98 19.99 4.45
N GLY A 213 -38.45 18.76 4.41
CA GLY A 213 -37.29 18.36 5.22
C GLY A 213 -37.62 17.97 6.66
N ALA A 214 -36.58 17.63 7.43
CA ALA A 214 -36.69 17.20 8.83
C ALA A 214 -36.62 18.35 9.86
N THR A 215 -36.37 19.58 9.39
CA THR A 215 -36.11 20.73 10.29
C THR A 215 -37.28 21.71 10.25
N PRO A 216 -37.77 22.18 11.40
CA PRO A 216 -38.83 23.18 11.44
C PRO A 216 -38.31 24.52 10.88
N LEU A 217 -38.96 25.00 9.85
CA LEU A 217 -38.70 26.34 9.31
C LEU A 217 -39.46 27.37 10.12
N SER A 218 -38.91 28.59 10.19
CA SER A 218 -39.58 29.75 10.73
C SER A 218 -39.57 30.87 9.73
N ALA A 219 -40.66 31.63 9.70
CA ALA A 219 -40.75 32.80 8.82
C ALA A 219 -41.11 34.06 9.62
N ALA A 220 -40.51 35.15 9.22
CA ALA A 220 -40.78 36.46 9.80
C ALA A 220 -41.12 37.48 8.72
N LEU A 221 -42.08 38.36 9.03
CA LEU A 221 -42.37 39.55 8.30
C LEU A 221 -41.69 40.75 9.00
N VAL A 222 -40.86 41.48 8.27
CA VAL A 222 -40.02 42.52 8.84
C VAL A 222 -40.30 43.84 8.12
N GLY A 223 -40.43 44.93 8.88
CA GLY A 223 -40.62 46.26 8.36
C GLY A 223 -39.33 46.87 7.77
N ALA A 224 -39.47 48.03 7.12
CA ALA A 224 -38.34 48.76 6.55
C ALA A 224 -37.29 49.21 7.59
N ASP A 225 -37.74 49.45 8.80
CA ASP A 225 -36.93 49.81 9.97
C ASP A 225 -36.24 48.61 10.64
N GLY A 226 -36.47 47.41 10.13
CA GLY A 226 -35.94 46.18 10.69
C GLY A 226 -36.78 45.57 11.82
N LYS A 227 -37.87 46.20 12.21
CA LYS A 227 -38.75 45.70 13.26
C LYS A 227 -39.47 44.43 12.81
N ILE A 228 -39.44 43.40 13.63
CA ILE A 228 -40.19 42.16 13.41
C ILE A 228 -41.66 42.47 13.65
N LEU A 229 -42.45 42.38 12.59
CA LEU A 229 -43.90 42.61 12.63
C LEU A 229 -44.64 41.32 13.00
N PHE A 230 -44.10 40.20 12.57
CA PHE A 230 -44.59 38.87 12.86
C PHE A 230 -43.47 37.84 12.73
N ASP A 231 -43.47 36.84 13.56
CA ASP A 231 -42.54 35.70 13.50
C ASP A 231 -43.28 34.44 13.95
N THR A 232 -43.19 33.38 13.15
CA THR A 232 -43.90 32.11 13.44
C THR A 232 -43.35 31.38 14.67
N ALA A 233 -42.12 31.69 15.08
CA ALA A 233 -41.52 31.16 16.31
C ALA A 233 -41.73 32.13 17.52
N GLY A 234 -42.49 33.24 17.31
CA GLY A 234 -42.81 34.19 18.37
C GLY A 234 -41.69 35.17 18.73
N ALA A 235 -40.68 35.30 17.90
CA ALA A 235 -39.60 36.23 18.13
C ALA A 235 -40.08 37.69 17.99
N THR A 236 -39.56 38.58 18.83
CA THR A 236 -39.86 40.01 18.87
C THR A 236 -38.57 40.84 18.79
N GLY A 237 -38.70 42.12 18.50
CA GLY A 237 -37.57 43.04 18.42
C GLY A 237 -37.29 43.53 17.01
N ALA A 238 -36.06 43.92 16.75
CA ALA A 238 -35.63 44.42 15.44
C ALA A 238 -34.36 43.70 14.98
N ILE A 239 -34.37 43.33 13.71
CA ILE A 239 -33.16 42.79 13.03
C ILE A 239 -32.25 43.96 12.62
N SER A 240 -30.96 43.73 12.58
CA SER A 240 -29.97 44.74 12.24
C SER A 240 -28.85 44.17 11.37
N GLY A 241 -27.98 45.03 10.89
CA GLY A 241 -26.78 44.66 10.15
C GLY A 241 -27.06 43.87 8.86
N ALA A 242 -26.33 42.81 8.64
CA ALA A 242 -26.37 42.02 7.40
C ALA A 242 -27.74 41.37 7.15
N LEU A 243 -28.47 40.98 8.20
CA LEU A 243 -29.80 40.37 8.06
C LEU A 243 -30.81 41.33 7.43
N LEU A 244 -30.73 42.64 7.74
CA LEU A 244 -31.61 43.63 7.15
C LEU A 244 -31.29 43.91 5.67
N GLN A 245 -30.05 43.67 5.26
CA GLN A 245 -29.55 43.98 3.90
C GLN A 245 -29.47 42.73 2.99
N ILE A 246 -29.97 41.59 3.41
CA ILE A 246 -29.90 40.37 2.57
C ILE A 246 -30.55 40.65 1.21
N PRO A 247 -29.86 40.46 0.07
CA PRO A 247 -30.47 40.59 -1.24
C PRO A 247 -31.52 39.47 -1.45
N SER A 248 -32.61 39.79 -2.16
CA SER A 248 -33.58 38.74 -2.52
C SER A 248 -32.93 37.58 -3.26
N GLY A 249 -33.28 36.35 -2.90
CA GLY A 249 -32.71 35.14 -3.47
C GLY A 249 -31.32 34.76 -2.93
N ARG A 250 -30.83 35.46 -1.91
CA ARG A 250 -29.59 35.15 -1.21
C ARG A 250 -29.87 34.63 0.19
N MET A 251 -28.95 33.84 0.69
CA MET A 251 -28.92 33.29 2.04
C MET A 251 -27.68 33.78 2.77
N ILE A 252 -27.83 34.12 4.03
CA ILE A 252 -26.70 34.39 4.93
C ILE A 252 -26.89 33.66 6.25
N GLU A 253 -25.81 33.48 6.98
CA GLU A 253 -25.83 32.96 8.35
C GLU A 253 -25.71 34.12 9.33
N GLY A 254 -26.53 34.13 10.37
CA GLY A 254 -26.53 35.17 11.39
C GLY A 254 -27.38 34.81 12.60
N ASN A 255 -27.24 35.60 13.67
CA ASN A 255 -27.99 35.43 14.91
C ASN A 255 -29.32 36.13 14.85
N TRP A 256 -30.38 35.52 15.39
CA TRP A 256 -31.71 36.09 15.47
C TRP A 256 -31.89 36.90 16.77
N PRO A 257 -32.55 38.03 16.76
CA PRO A 257 -32.55 38.95 17.92
C PRO A 257 -33.05 38.38 19.25
N SER A 258 -33.99 37.47 19.22
CA SER A 258 -34.54 36.83 20.44
C SER A 258 -33.81 35.55 20.82
N GLU A 259 -32.86 35.09 20.01
CA GLU A 259 -32.15 33.84 20.15
C GLU A 259 -30.65 34.07 19.90
N ALA A 260 -30.05 34.96 20.71
CA ALA A 260 -28.70 35.48 20.50
C ALA A 260 -27.59 34.38 20.44
N ASP A 261 -27.82 33.27 21.13
CA ASP A 261 -26.86 32.14 21.15
C ASP A 261 -27.07 31.15 20.02
N THR A 262 -28.10 31.35 19.17
CA THR A 262 -28.42 30.42 18.08
C THR A 262 -28.18 31.08 16.74
N SER A 263 -27.31 30.48 15.92
CA SER A 263 -27.10 30.93 14.54
C SER A 263 -28.15 30.32 13.62
N PHE A 264 -28.66 31.12 12.70
CA PHE A 264 -29.64 30.72 11.70
C PHE A 264 -29.10 30.98 10.28
N VAL A 265 -29.49 30.13 9.36
CA VAL A 265 -29.42 30.42 7.93
C VAL A 265 -30.72 31.09 7.52
N VAL A 266 -30.61 32.24 6.89
CA VAL A 266 -31.75 33.14 6.61
C VAL A 266 -31.75 33.52 5.13
N ALA A 267 -32.88 33.34 4.47
CA ALA A 267 -33.12 33.87 3.12
C ALA A 267 -34.20 34.94 3.14
N ALA A 268 -34.09 35.87 2.22
CA ALA A 268 -35.03 37.01 2.13
C ALA A 268 -35.70 37.10 0.77
N ALA A 269 -36.97 37.46 0.77
CA ALA A 269 -37.68 37.93 -0.40
C ALA A 269 -38.40 39.27 -0.11
N ALA A 270 -38.44 40.13 -1.09
CA ALA A 270 -39.30 41.29 -1.05
C ALA A 270 -40.73 40.89 -1.51
N PRO A 271 -41.78 41.48 -0.96
CA PRO A 271 -43.12 41.29 -1.50
C PRO A 271 -43.17 41.59 -3.00
N ALA A 272 -43.92 40.78 -3.74
CA ALA A 272 -44.04 40.97 -5.18
C ALA A 272 -44.60 42.35 -5.52
N VAL A 273 -44.18 42.86 -6.67
CA VAL A 273 -44.57 44.16 -7.21
C VAL A 273 -46.04 44.16 -7.57
N GLY A 274 -46.78 45.25 -7.31
CA GLY A 274 -48.17 45.43 -7.61
C GLY A 274 -48.82 46.50 -6.73
N VAL A 275 -50.10 46.37 -6.42
CA VAL A 275 -50.83 47.26 -5.50
C VAL A 275 -50.15 47.30 -4.10
N PHE A 276 -49.38 46.31 -3.80
CA PHE A 276 -48.65 46.17 -2.52
C PHE A 276 -47.25 46.87 -2.48
N ASN A 277 -46.87 47.53 -3.54
CA ASN A 277 -45.50 48.09 -3.70
C ASN A 277 -45.16 49.24 -2.73
N GLY A 278 -46.05 49.62 -1.82
CA GLY A 278 -45.84 50.74 -0.87
C GLY A 278 -45.43 50.34 0.53
N MET A 279 -45.31 49.05 0.85
CA MET A 279 -45.15 48.62 2.26
C MET A 279 -43.70 48.39 2.69
N ASN A 280 -42.74 48.48 1.79
CA ASN A 280 -41.30 48.28 2.04
C ASN A 280 -40.98 47.22 3.11
N ARG A 281 -41.70 46.04 3.01
CA ARG A 281 -41.60 44.94 3.94
C ARG A 281 -40.84 43.79 3.32
N ARG A 282 -40.25 42.96 4.17
CA ARG A 282 -39.49 41.79 3.74
C ARG A 282 -39.97 40.55 4.45
N VAL A 283 -40.04 39.46 3.73
CA VAL A 283 -40.23 38.10 4.28
C VAL A 283 -38.88 37.46 4.45
N LEU A 284 -38.58 37.04 5.66
CA LEU A 284 -37.38 36.27 5.99
C LEU A 284 -37.79 34.87 6.39
N VAL A 285 -37.21 33.86 5.74
CA VAL A 285 -37.39 32.46 6.12
C VAL A 285 -36.05 31.95 6.66
N ARG A 286 -36.10 31.30 7.78
CA ARG A 286 -34.91 30.81 8.49
C ARG A 286 -35.03 29.41 9.00
N GLU A 287 -33.87 28.73 9.13
CA GLU A 287 -33.69 27.51 9.88
C GLU A 287 -32.46 27.58 10.80
N PRO A 288 -32.38 26.76 11.88
CA PRO A 288 -31.18 26.70 12.69
C PRO A 288 -29.97 26.26 11.88
N ALA A 289 -28.88 27.01 11.89
CA ALA A 289 -27.66 26.71 11.15
C ALA A 289 -27.06 25.33 11.57
N ALA A 290 -27.32 24.93 12.81
CA ALA A 290 -26.94 23.61 13.34
C ALA A 290 -27.50 22.45 12.50
N ALA A 291 -28.70 22.61 11.92
CA ALA A 291 -29.34 21.60 11.08
C ALA A 291 -28.58 21.41 9.77
N MET A 292 -28.31 22.50 9.05
CA MET A 292 -27.49 22.51 7.85
C MET A 292 -26.08 21.94 8.13
N HIS A 293 -25.44 22.39 9.22
CA HIS A 293 -24.11 21.91 9.61
C HIS A 293 -24.12 20.44 10.01
N ALA A 294 -25.20 19.91 10.59
CA ALA A 294 -25.34 18.49 10.90
C ALA A 294 -25.35 17.65 9.61
N GLY A 295 -26.08 18.07 8.58
CA GLY A 295 -26.09 17.42 7.27
C GLY A 295 -24.69 17.39 6.63
N ILE A 296 -23.99 18.51 6.65
CA ILE A 296 -22.61 18.61 6.15
C ILE A 296 -21.67 17.68 6.94
N ARG A 297 -21.75 17.68 8.29
CA ARG A 297 -20.92 16.80 9.13
C ARG A 297 -21.21 15.34 8.85
N GLN A 298 -22.47 14.93 8.78
CA GLN A 298 -22.85 13.54 8.50
C GLN A 298 -22.30 13.08 7.15
N MET A 299 -22.42 13.91 6.11
CA MET A 299 -21.86 13.65 4.80
C MET A 299 -20.34 13.52 4.86
N THR A 300 -19.66 14.44 5.53
CA THR A 300 -18.19 14.42 5.68
C THR A 300 -17.72 13.14 6.36
N TRP A 301 -18.39 12.70 7.44
CA TRP A 301 -18.04 11.45 8.12
C TRP A 301 -18.28 10.22 7.25
N ARG A 302 -19.35 10.18 6.45
CA ARG A 302 -19.61 9.09 5.51
C ARG A 302 -18.50 9.02 4.44
N ILE A 303 -18.12 10.15 3.86
CA ILE A 303 -17.04 10.23 2.87
C ILE A 303 -15.71 9.79 3.49
N ALA A 304 -15.39 10.29 4.69
CA ALA A 304 -14.17 9.90 5.41
C ALA A 304 -14.13 8.38 5.69
N GLY A 305 -15.25 7.80 6.11
CA GLY A 305 -15.37 6.36 6.36
C GLY A 305 -15.15 5.53 5.09
N VAL A 306 -15.82 5.88 3.99
CA VAL A 306 -15.62 5.21 2.69
C VAL A 306 -14.18 5.34 2.21
N SER A 307 -13.61 6.55 2.29
CA SER A 307 -12.22 6.80 1.88
C SER A 307 -11.21 5.99 2.71
N LEU A 308 -11.45 5.84 4.02
CA LEU A 308 -10.62 5.01 4.89
C LEU A 308 -10.67 3.53 4.48
N VAL A 309 -11.86 2.98 4.23
CA VAL A 309 -12.03 1.58 3.80
C VAL A 309 -11.33 1.34 2.46
N VAL A 310 -11.55 2.23 1.49
CA VAL A 310 -10.89 2.15 0.19
C VAL A 310 -9.38 2.25 0.31
N GLY A 311 -8.88 3.18 1.12
CA GLY A 311 -7.44 3.34 1.39
C GLY A 311 -6.82 2.09 2.03
N LEU A 312 -7.50 1.47 2.99
CA LEU A 312 -7.07 0.20 3.61
C LEU A 312 -7.02 -0.94 2.59
N LEU A 313 -8.03 -1.06 1.73
CA LEU A 313 -8.05 -2.08 0.68
C LEU A 313 -6.87 -1.90 -0.30
N PHE A 314 -6.62 -0.67 -0.77
CA PHE A 314 -5.48 -0.40 -1.65
C PHE A 314 -4.13 -0.63 -0.96
N SER A 315 -4.01 -0.29 0.33
CA SER A 315 -2.80 -0.58 1.11
C SER A 315 -2.56 -2.08 1.24
N LEU A 316 -3.59 -2.87 1.55
CA LEU A 316 -3.51 -4.34 1.60
C LEU A 316 -3.11 -4.93 0.25
N LEU A 317 -3.72 -4.46 -0.84
CA LEU A 317 -3.38 -4.89 -2.20
C LEU A 317 -1.93 -4.53 -2.54
N GLY A 318 -1.47 -3.34 -2.16
CA GLY A 318 -0.09 -2.89 -2.32
C GLY A 318 0.90 -3.77 -1.55
N VAL A 319 0.61 -4.09 -0.29
CA VAL A 319 1.43 -5.02 0.52
C VAL A 319 1.49 -6.39 -0.13
N PHE A 320 0.36 -6.90 -0.61
CA PHE A 320 0.29 -8.19 -1.31
C PHE A 320 1.13 -8.18 -2.59
N ALA A 321 1.01 -7.15 -3.43
CA ALA A 321 1.79 -7.00 -4.66
C ALA A 321 3.31 -6.92 -4.39
N VAL A 322 3.72 -6.13 -3.37
CA VAL A 322 5.13 -6.05 -2.95
C VAL A 322 5.65 -7.40 -2.50
N ARG A 323 4.87 -8.17 -1.72
CA ARG A 323 5.27 -9.52 -1.28
C ARG A 323 5.39 -10.50 -2.44
N LEU A 324 4.49 -10.44 -3.43
CA LEU A 324 4.57 -11.27 -4.64
C LEU A 324 5.89 -11.10 -5.40
N ILE A 325 6.43 -9.88 -5.43
CA ILE A 325 7.68 -9.57 -6.14
C ILE A 325 8.90 -9.85 -5.25
N THR A 326 8.86 -9.40 -3.99
CA THR A 326 10.06 -9.40 -3.14
C THR A 326 10.38 -10.74 -2.49
N ASN A 327 9.37 -11.59 -2.21
CA ASN A 327 9.62 -12.90 -1.60
C ASN A 327 10.44 -13.83 -2.51
N PRO A 328 10.09 -14.02 -3.80
CA PRO A 328 10.90 -14.83 -4.71
C PRO A 328 12.33 -14.30 -4.87
N LEU A 329 12.50 -12.96 -4.91
CA LEU A 329 13.83 -12.35 -5.01
C LEU A 329 14.68 -12.60 -3.77
N ARG A 330 14.10 -12.52 -2.56
CA ARG A 330 14.81 -12.86 -1.32
C ARG A 330 15.27 -14.30 -1.29
N VAL A 331 14.41 -15.22 -1.72
CA VAL A 331 14.76 -16.64 -1.82
C VAL A 331 15.90 -16.85 -2.81
N LEU A 332 15.86 -16.17 -3.97
CA LEU A 332 16.93 -16.26 -4.97
C LEU A 332 18.26 -15.72 -4.41
N VAL A 333 18.26 -14.56 -3.72
CA VAL A 333 19.47 -14.02 -3.10
C VAL A 333 20.04 -14.96 -2.05
N ALA A 334 19.20 -15.55 -1.19
CA ALA A 334 19.66 -16.51 -0.18
C ALA A 334 20.28 -17.78 -0.80
N HIS A 335 19.80 -18.21 -1.98
CA HIS A 335 20.41 -19.33 -2.71
C HIS A 335 21.72 -18.92 -3.40
N LEU A 336 21.82 -17.68 -3.89
CA LEU A 336 23.07 -17.12 -4.40
C LEU A 336 24.18 -17.12 -3.35
N ASP A 337 23.86 -16.65 -2.13
CA ASP A 337 24.82 -16.63 -1.03
C ASP A 337 25.32 -18.05 -0.67
N ARG A 338 24.40 -19.02 -0.56
CA ARG A 338 24.74 -20.41 -0.30
C ARG A 338 25.55 -21.06 -1.43
N PHE A 339 25.19 -20.79 -2.68
CA PHE A 339 25.95 -21.30 -3.83
C PHE A 339 27.35 -20.71 -3.90
N ALA A 340 27.54 -19.45 -3.44
CA ALA A 340 28.88 -18.85 -3.33
C ALA A 340 29.75 -19.54 -2.29
N GLU A 341 29.17 -20.09 -1.23
CA GLU A 341 29.88 -20.86 -0.20
C GLU A 341 30.13 -22.32 -0.64
N ASP A 342 29.15 -22.96 -1.25
CA ASP A 342 29.27 -24.34 -1.75
C ASP A 342 28.55 -24.52 -3.11
N ALA A 343 29.33 -24.56 -4.17
CA ALA A 343 28.85 -24.72 -5.54
C ALA A 343 28.26 -26.10 -5.86
N ALA A 344 28.34 -27.08 -4.93
CA ALA A 344 27.81 -28.40 -5.11
C ALA A 344 26.33 -28.54 -4.69
N MET A 345 25.73 -27.49 -4.10
CA MET A 345 24.37 -27.56 -3.61
C MET A 345 23.34 -27.51 -4.75
N PRO A 346 22.36 -28.44 -4.80
CA PRO A 346 21.31 -28.41 -5.80
C PRO A 346 20.42 -27.18 -5.60
N VAL A 347 20.26 -26.38 -6.64
CA VAL A 347 19.43 -25.16 -6.63
C VAL A 347 17.99 -25.54 -6.99
N ALA A 348 17.20 -25.94 -6.01
CA ALA A 348 15.76 -26.15 -6.17
C ALA A 348 15.00 -24.86 -5.85
N LEU A 349 14.65 -24.08 -6.86
CA LEU A 349 13.89 -22.85 -6.73
C LEU A 349 12.42 -23.07 -7.12
N ASN A 350 11.49 -22.62 -6.28
CA ASN A 350 10.06 -22.67 -6.56
C ASN A 350 9.67 -21.80 -7.77
N HIS A 351 8.64 -22.22 -8.51
CA HIS A 351 8.12 -21.47 -9.65
C HIS A 351 7.58 -20.11 -9.22
N SER A 352 7.93 -19.06 -9.96
CA SER A 352 7.35 -17.72 -9.81
C SER A 352 6.25 -17.52 -10.86
N ARG A 353 5.18 -16.79 -10.48
CA ARG A 353 4.13 -16.38 -11.42
C ARG A 353 4.54 -15.16 -12.24
N ILE A 354 5.64 -14.50 -11.91
CA ILE A 354 6.15 -13.31 -12.59
C ILE A 354 7.23 -13.76 -13.57
N THR A 355 7.03 -13.51 -14.86
CA THR A 355 7.87 -13.97 -15.96
C THR A 355 9.32 -13.52 -15.83
N GLU A 356 9.56 -12.27 -15.43
CA GLU A 356 10.90 -11.71 -15.26
C GLU A 356 11.69 -12.42 -14.15
N ILE A 357 11.00 -12.73 -13.05
CA ILE A 357 11.60 -13.48 -11.93
C ILE A 357 11.86 -14.92 -12.34
N GLN A 358 10.96 -15.51 -13.12
CA GLN A 358 11.14 -16.85 -13.68
C GLN A 358 12.38 -16.89 -14.60
N ASN A 359 12.50 -15.94 -15.53
CA ASN A 359 13.64 -15.83 -16.44
C ASN A 359 14.97 -15.64 -15.69
N LEU A 360 14.97 -14.81 -14.65
CA LEU A 360 16.15 -14.59 -13.81
C LEU A 360 16.56 -15.88 -13.07
N ARG A 361 15.59 -16.60 -12.49
CA ARG A 361 15.81 -17.90 -11.86
C ARG A 361 16.41 -18.90 -12.83
N ASP A 362 15.82 -19.02 -14.04
CA ASP A 362 16.28 -19.99 -15.04
C ASP A 362 17.69 -19.65 -15.55
N ALA A 363 17.99 -18.36 -15.72
CA ALA A 363 19.34 -17.90 -16.06
C ALA A 363 20.35 -18.25 -14.95
N PHE A 364 19.97 -18.03 -13.67
CA PHE A 364 20.81 -18.40 -12.54
C PHE A 364 21.04 -19.90 -12.45
N THR A 365 19.98 -20.72 -12.62
CA THR A 365 20.09 -22.19 -12.60
C THR A 365 21.03 -22.69 -13.69
N ARG A 366 20.93 -22.16 -14.91
CA ARG A 366 21.86 -22.49 -16.00
C ARG A 366 23.30 -22.10 -15.68
N MET A 367 23.51 -20.89 -15.10
CA MET A 367 24.83 -20.43 -14.70
C MET A 367 25.43 -21.33 -13.61
N ALA A 368 24.66 -21.67 -12.59
CA ALA A 368 25.08 -22.54 -11.50
C ALA A 368 25.50 -23.94 -12.00
N ALA A 369 24.69 -24.55 -12.88
CA ALA A 369 25.01 -25.83 -13.51
C ALA A 369 26.32 -25.74 -14.32
N LYS A 370 26.49 -24.69 -15.11
CA LYS A 370 27.71 -24.48 -15.91
C LYS A 370 28.96 -24.33 -15.05
N VAL A 371 28.88 -23.56 -13.96
CA VAL A 371 29.98 -23.37 -13.01
C VAL A 371 30.36 -24.68 -12.32
N SER A 372 29.36 -25.48 -11.91
CA SER A 372 29.59 -26.81 -11.30
C SER A 372 30.31 -27.73 -12.27
N THR A 373 29.80 -27.86 -13.51
CA THR A 373 30.43 -28.68 -14.55
C THR A 373 31.87 -28.24 -14.87
N GLN A 374 32.10 -26.90 -14.98
CA GLN A 374 33.45 -26.39 -15.23
C GLN A 374 34.41 -26.70 -14.06
N LYS A 375 33.93 -26.65 -12.82
CA LYS A 375 34.73 -27.00 -11.64
C LYS A 375 35.14 -28.48 -11.65
N GLU A 376 34.23 -29.38 -12.01
CA GLU A 376 34.51 -30.79 -12.17
C GLU A 376 35.51 -31.04 -13.31
N GLN A 377 35.27 -30.47 -14.49
CA GLN A 377 36.18 -30.58 -15.62
C GLN A 377 37.60 -30.09 -15.30
N LEU A 378 37.70 -28.98 -14.55
CA LEU A 378 38.98 -28.45 -14.15
C LEU A 378 39.72 -29.42 -13.19
N ARG A 379 38.99 -30.07 -12.26
CA ARG A 379 39.56 -31.07 -11.37
C ARG A 379 40.07 -32.29 -12.13
N ASP A 380 39.28 -32.78 -13.07
CA ASP A 380 39.64 -33.94 -13.88
C ASP A 380 40.86 -33.63 -14.76
N THR A 381 40.88 -32.48 -15.42
CA THR A 381 42.03 -32.03 -16.21
C THR A 381 43.30 -31.89 -15.37
N GLN A 382 43.19 -31.34 -14.14
CA GLN A 382 44.34 -31.26 -13.23
C GLN A 382 44.89 -32.65 -12.88
N PHE A 383 44.02 -33.61 -12.62
CA PHE A 383 44.42 -34.99 -12.32
C PHE A 383 45.08 -35.67 -13.54
N GLU A 384 44.50 -35.50 -14.72
CA GLU A 384 45.07 -36.03 -15.96
C GLU A 384 46.48 -35.50 -16.25
N ILE A 385 46.72 -34.21 -16.01
CA ILE A 385 48.07 -33.62 -16.15
C ILE A 385 49.06 -34.28 -15.16
N LEU A 386 48.69 -34.43 -13.89
CA LEU A 386 49.54 -35.05 -12.91
C LEU A 386 49.83 -36.52 -13.27
N ARG A 387 48.84 -37.25 -13.71
CA ARG A 387 48.98 -38.66 -14.16
C ARG A 387 49.89 -38.73 -15.40
N ALA A 388 49.74 -37.83 -16.36
CA ALA A 388 50.61 -37.79 -17.54
C ALA A 388 52.08 -37.53 -17.15
N LEU A 389 52.34 -36.69 -16.17
CA LEU A 389 53.69 -36.46 -15.63
C LEU A 389 54.26 -37.72 -14.96
N ALA A 390 53.45 -38.45 -14.18
CA ALA A 390 53.87 -39.70 -13.55
C ALA A 390 54.18 -40.78 -14.61
N THR A 391 53.29 -40.93 -15.62
CA THR A 391 53.52 -41.86 -16.74
C THR A 391 54.81 -41.51 -17.50
N ALA A 392 55.05 -40.24 -17.74
CA ALA A 392 56.31 -39.81 -18.38
C ALA A 392 57.56 -40.14 -17.56
N SER A 393 57.42 -40.10 -16.21
CA SER A 393 58.49 -40.53 -15.27
C SER A 393 58.76 -42.04 -15.37
N ASP A 394 57.68 -42.86 -15.37
CA ASP A 394 57.75 -44.31 -15.43
C ASP A 394 58.36 -44.81 -16.77
N VAL A 395 57.95 -44.21 -17.90
CA VAL A 395 58.52 -44.53 -19.22
C VAL A 395 60.03 -44.23 -19.25
N ARG A 396 60.49 -43.17 -18.59
CA ARG A 396 61.91 -42.80 -18.51
C ARG A 396 62.73 -43.79 -17.69
N ASP A 397 62.12 -44.37 -16.65
CA ASP A 397 62.79 -45.36 -15.76
C ASP A 397 62.73 -46.80 -16.29
N HIS A 398 62.24 -47.00 -17.53
CA HIS A 398 61.97 -48.36 -18.07
C HIS A 398 61.07 -49.23 -17.17
N GLU A 399 60.26 -48.62 -16.31
CA GLU A 399 59.21 -49.33 -15.61
C GLU A 399 58.05 -49.65 -16.55
N THR A 400 57.41 -50.81 -16.33
CA THR A 400 56.30 -51.20 -17.18
C THR A 400 55.10 -50.25 -16.97
N ALA A 401 54.44 -49.84 -18.05
CA ALA A 401 53.28 -48.94 -17.98
C ALA A 401 52.17 -49.42 -17.03
N ASN A 402 52.13 -50.71 -16.70
CA ASN A 402 51.16 -51.31 -15.80
C ASN A 402 51.63 -51.31 -14.33
N HIS A 403 52.91 -51.00 -14.01
CA HIS A 403 53.40 -51.01 -12.64
C HIS A 403 52.66 -50.02 -11.74
N SER A 404 52.68 -48.74 -12.09
CA SER A 404 52.02 -47.71 -11.30
C SER A 404 50.50 -47.94 -11.15
N LEU A 405 49.84 -48.49 -12.20
CA LEU A 405 48.42 -48.83 -12.13
C LEU A 405 48.17 -50.04 -11.21
N ARG A 406 48.97 -51.12 -11.31
CA ARG A 406 48.86 -52.30 -10.42
C ARG A 406 49.10 -51.91 -8.98
N MET A 407 50.19 -51.23 -8.72
CA MET A 407 50.59 -50.73 -7.39
C MET A 407 49.46 -49.90 -6.77
N SER A 408 48.82 -49.01 -7.56
CA SER A 408 47.69 -48.21 -7.09
C SER A 408 46.45 -49.05 -6.77
N LEU A 409 46.12 -50.05 -7.58
CA LEU A 409 45.04 -50.98 -7.30
C LEU A 409 45.31 -51.84 -6.04
N TYR A 410 46.59 -52.23 -5.82
CA TYR A 410 46.95 -52.89 -4.58
C TYR A 410 46.76 -51.99 -3.37
N CYS A 411 47.22 -50.73 -3.45
CA CYS A 411 47.02 -49.73 -2.40
C CYS A 411 45.54 -49.52 -2.08
N GLN A 412 44.69 -49.40 -3.11
CA GLN A 412 43.24 -49.30 -2.95
C GLN A 412 42.65 -50.52 -2.22
N ARG A 413 43.01 -51.72 -2.67
CA ARG A 413 42.53 -52.95 -2.05
C ARG A 413 42.97 -53.09 -0.62
N LEU A 414 44.26 -52.85 -0.33
CA LEU A 414 44.82 -52.92 1.02
C LEU A 414 44.23 -51.85 1.94
N ALA A 415 43.96 -50.66 1.43
CA ALA A 415 43.27 -49.60 2.17
C ALA A 415 41.85 -50.00 2.60
N ARG A 416 41.06 -50.61 1.70
CA ARG A 416 39.75 -51.19 2.04
C ARG A 416 39.84 -52.24 3.12
N LEU A 417 40.81 -53.15 3.00
CA LEU A 417 41.06 -54.19 4.02
C LEU A 417 41.50 -53.59 5.37
N ALA A 418 42.20 -52.47 5.35
CA ALA A 418 42.58 -51.70 6.53
C ALA A 418 41.44 -50.83 7.11
N GLY A 419 40.20 -50.98 6.60
CA GLY A 419 39.02 -50.31 7.16
C GLY A 419 38.74 -48.89 6.62
N LYS A 420 39.37 -48.49 5.52
CA LYS A 420 39.09 -47.20 4.86
C LYS A 420 37.79 -47.25 4.07
N THR A 421 37.07 -46.13 4.04
CA THR A 421 35.87 -45.97 3.21
C THR A 421 36.18 -46.05 1.73
N GLU A 422 35.17 -46.32 0.89
CA GLU A 422 35.35 -46.40 -0.57
C GLU A 422 35.93 -45.12 -1.14
N ALA A 423 35.47 -43.95 -0.66
CA ALA A 423 35.97 -42.65 -1.09
C ALA A 423 37.45 -42.39 -0.71
N GLU A 424 37.87 -42.82 0.51
CA GLU A 424 39.26 -42.75 0.95
C GLU A 424 40.15 -43.70 0.15
N ALA A 425 39.69 -44.92 -0.09
CA ALA A 425 40.40 -45.91 -0.89
C ALA A 425 40.59 -45.44 -2.34
N GLU A 426 39.58 -44.79 -2.93
CA GLU A 426 39.69 -44.18 -4.26
C GLU A 426 40.70 -43.03 -4.29
N GLN A 427 40.73 -42.20 -3.26
CA GLN A 427 41.74 -41.12 -3.14
C GLN A 427 43.16 -41.70 -3.03
N ILE A 428 43.35 -42.83 -2.27
CA ILE A 428 44.64 -43.54 -2.17
C ILE A 428 45.03 -44.11 -3.52
N PHE A 429 44.08 -44.70 -4.28
CA PHE A 429 44.32 -45.18 -5.64
C PHE A 429 44.83 -44.06 -6.56
N GLN A 430 44.17 -42.90 -6.56
CA GLN A 430 44.59 -41.78 -7.38
C GLN A 430 45.95 -41.20 -6.95
N ALA A 431 46.17 -41.10 -5.65
CA ALA A 431 47.38 -40.51 -5.10
C ALA A 431 48.63 -41.40 -5.28
N SER A 432 48.47 -42.71 -5.17
CA SER A 432 49.59 -43.68 -5.27
C SER A 432 50.16 -43.80 -6.68
N GLN A 433 49.38 -43.42 -7.71
CA GLN A 433 49.91 -43.33 -9.08
C GLN A 433 51.06 -42.27 -9.20
N LEU A 434 51.17 -41.36 -8.24
CA LEU A 434 52.12 -40.26 -8.24
C LEU A 434 53.33 -40.52 -7.32
N HIS A 435 53.48 -41.73 -6.73
CA HIS A 435 54.51 -42.03 -5.74
C HIS A 435 55.90 -41.72 -6.25
N ASP A 436 56.20 -42.06 -7.49
CA ASP A 436 57.50 -41.97 -8.13
C ASP A 436 57.65 -40.77 -9.09
N VAL A 437 56.73 -39.82 -9.10
CA VAL A 437 56.78 -38.62 -9.97
C VAL A 437 58.07 -37.83 -9.84
N GLY A 438 58.76 -37.94 -8.73
CA GLY A 438 60.05 -37.28 -8.49
C GLY A 438 61.23 -37.88 -9.25
N LYS A 439 61.14 -39.08 -9.82
CA LYS A 439 62.16 -39.65 -10.69
C LYS A 439 62.43 -38.78 -11.92
N ILE A 440 61.49 -37.92 -12.32
CA ILE A 440 61.67 -36.95 -13.41
C ILE A 440 62.86 -36.02 -13.15
N GLY A 441 63.20 -35.77 -11.90
CA GLY A 441 64.30 -34.92 -11.50
C GLY A 441 65.64 -35.65 -11.26
N ILE A 442 65.71 -36.98 -11.48
CA ILE A 442 66.92 -37.77 -11.32
C ILE A 442 67.71 -37.78 -12.66
N PRO A 443 69.02 -37.57 -12.68
CA PRO A 443 69.84 -37.67 -13.87
C PRO A 443 69.80 -39.04 -14.50
N ASP A 444 69.79 -39.12 -15.87
CA ASP A 444 69.73 -40.38 -16.62
C ASP A 444 70.90 -41.31 -16.31
N GLU A 445 72.07 -40.77 -16.08
CA GLU A 445 73.25 -41.54 -15.70
C GLU A 445 73.07 -42.39 -14.44
N ILE A 446 72.17 -41.95 -13.54
CA ILE A 446 71.84 -42.65 -12.29
C ILE A 446 70.58 -43.46 -12.47
N LEU A 447 69.53 -42.86 -13.08
CA LEU A 447 68.23 -43.49 -13.23
C LEU A 447 68.33 -44.77 -14.10
N LEU A 448 69.08 -44.73 -15.22
CA LEU A 448 69.20 -45.81 -16.19
C LEU A 448 70.41 -46.74 -15.95
N LYS A 449 71.10 -46.55 -14.81
CA LYS A 449 72.27 -47.37 -14.47
C LYS A 449 71.94 -48.84 -14.24
N THR A 450 72.56 -49.75 -15.02
CA THR A 450 72.35 -51.21 -14.98
C THR A 450 73.09 -51.95 -13.87
N GLY A 451 73.93 -51.20 -13.12
CA GLY A 451 74.73 -51.80 -12.03
C GLY A 451 74.32 -51.39 -10.62
N LYS A 452 75.05 -51.82 -9.61
CA LYS A 452 74.81 -51.37 -8.22
C LYS A 452 75.19 -49.89 -8.06
N TYR A 453 74.35 -49.14 -7.38
CA TYR A 453 74.69 -47.76 -7.01
C TYR A 453 75.82 -47.72 -5.94
N ASN A 454 76.74 -46.84 -6.11
CA ASN A 454 77.64 -46.43 -5.01
C ASN A 454 76.84 -45.53 -4.02
N GLU A 455 77.49 -45.14 -2.89
CA GLU A 455 76.80 -44.34 -1.87
C GLU A 455 76.32 -42.96 -2.38
N ALA A 456 77.11 -42.27 -3.19
CA ALA A 456 76.76 -40.97 -3.75
C ALA A 456 75.58 -41.10 -4.74
N GLU A 457 75.62 -42.07 -5.63
CA GLU A 457 74.53 -42.34 -6.59
C GLU A 457 73.23 -42.75 -5.89
N ARG A 458 73.35 -43.59 -4.83
CA ARG A 458 72.20 -43.98 -3.99
C ARG A 458 71.58 -42.75 -3.33
N ALA A 459 72.40 -41.87 -2.77
CA ALA A 459 71.92 -40.64 -2.18
C ALA A 459 71.18 -39.74 -3.18
N VAL A 460 71.67 -39.65 -4.44
CA VAL A 460 70.97 -38.92 -5.50
C VAL A 460 69.65 -39.60 -5.87
N MET A 461 69.62 -40.94 -6.02
CA MET A 461 68.38 -41.66 -6.33
C MET A 461 67.34 -41.48 -5.23
N GLN A 462 67.71 -41.54 -3.97
CA GLN A 462 66.80 -41.33 -2.83
C GLN A 462 66.13 -39.97 -2.83
N ARG A 463 66.71 -38.95 -3.50
CA ARG A 463 66.09 -37.61 -3.61
C ARG A 463 64.80 -37.59 -4.41
N HIS A 464 64.45 -38.66 -5.16
CA HIS A 464 63.17 -38.63 -5.89
C HIS A 464 61.99 -38.46 -4.92
N CYS A 465 62.05 -38.97 -3.70
CA CYS A 465 61.01 -38.72 -2.69
C CYS A 465 60.83 -37.23 -2.38
N GLU A 466 61.94 -36.51 -2.16
CA GLU A 466 61.90 -35.08 -1.88
C GLU A 466 61.48 -34.26 -3.10
N ILE A 467 62.00 -34.62 -4.28
CA ILE A 467 61.62 -33.99 -5.56
C ILE A 467 60.15 -34.17 -5.84
N GLY A 468 59.62 -35.42 -5.69
CA GLY A 468 58.21 -35.72 -5.80
C GLY A 468 57.34 -34.90 -4.84
N GLY A 469 57.79 -34.84 -3.58
CA GLY A 469 57.16 -33.96 -2.57
C GLY A 469 57.18 -32.48 -2.93
N ALA A 470 58.21 -31.99 -3.64
CA ALA A 470 58.31 -30.63 -4.13
C ALA A 470 57.42 -30.36 -5.35
N ILE A 471 57.37 -31.30 -6.30
CA ILE A 471 56.47 -31.23 -7.48
C ILE A 471 55.00 -31.16 -7.05
N LEU A 472 54.63 -31.95 -6.07
CA LEU A 472 53.27 -32.03 -5.52
C LEU A 472 52.98 -30.93 -4.50
N ARG A 473 53.89 -29.99 -4.27
CA ARG A 473 53.72 -28.82 -3.39
C ARG A 473 52.92 -27.74 -4.12
N GLY A 474 51.69 -27.97 -4.43
CA GLY A 474 50.79 -27.01 -5.06
C GLY A 474 49.67 -26.53 -4.13
N LYS A 475 48.51 -26.20 -4.69
CA LYS A 475 47.30 -26.00 -3.91
C LYS A 475 47.01 -27.24 -3.10
N ASN A 476 46.80 -27.11 -1.81
CA ASN A 476 46.54 -28.23 -0.88
C ASN A 476 45.12 -28.83 -1.14
N THR A 477 44.94 -29.49 -2.27
CA THR A 477 43.76 -30.36 -2.45
C THR A 477 43.97 -31.66 -1.65
N PRO A 478 42.88 -32.31 -1.22
CA PRO A 478 43.01 -33.61 -0.53
C PRO A 478 43.90 -34.62 -1.30
N LEU A 479 43.77 -34.64 -2.63
CA LEU A 479 44.55 -35.51 -3.51
C LEU A 479 46.04 -35.16 -3.51
N THR A 480 46.40 -33.87 -3.69
CA THR A 480 47.79 -33.46 -3.75
C THR A 480 48.51 -33.58 -2.38
N VAL A 481 47.76 -33.40 -1.30
CA VAL A 481 48.30 -33.64 0.06
C VAL A 481 48.60 -35.11 0.27
N LEU A 482 47.67 -35.99 -0.14
CA LEU A 482 47.83 -37.46 -0.01
C LEU A 482 48.95 -37.97 -0.91
N ALA A 483 49.00 -37.53 -2.18
CA ALA A 483 50.04 -37.90 -3.13
C ALA A 483 51.44 -37.45 -2.66
N ARG A 484 51.52 -36.25 -2.10
CA ARG A 484 52.76 -35.76 -1.51
C ARG A 484 53.18 -36.58 -0.32
N SER A 485 52.24 -36.97 0.54
CA SER A 485 52.53 -37.88 1.68
C SER A 485 53.09 -39.20 1.20
N ILE A 486 52.49 -39.83 0.18
CA ILE A 486 52.97 -41.06 -0.40
C ILE A 486 54.37 -40.89 -1.01
N ALA A 487 54.55 -39.88 -1.86
CA ALA A 487 55.87 -39.62 -2.48
C ALA A 487 57.00 -39.44 -1.48
N LEU A 488 56.73 -38.81 -0.33
CA LEU A 488 57.70 -38.57 0.73
C LEU A 488 57.92 -39.78 1.63
N THR A 489 57.03 -40.81 1.63
CA THR A 489 57.06 -41.80 2.70
C THR A 489 56.96 -43.26 2.21
N HIS A 490 56.81 -43.53 0.91
CA HIS A 490 56.71 -44.89 0.40
C HIS A 490 57.97 -45.71 0.51
N HIS A 491 59.13 -45.08 0.74
CA HIS A 491 60.42 -45.73 1.05
C HIS A 491 60.85 -45.65 2.52
N GLU A 492 59.95 -45.14 3.36
CA GLU A 492 60.15 -45.23 4.80
C GLU A 492 60.00 -46.71 5.26
N ARG A 493 60.73 -47.11 6.25
CA ARG A 493 60.73 -48.48 6.77
C ARG A 493 60.19 -48.49 8.19
N TRP A 494 59.47 -49.55 8.52
CA TRP A 494 58.89 -49.69 9.86
C TRP A 494 59.92 -49.62 10.98
N ASP A 495 61.14 -50.15 10.74
CA ASP A 495 62.31 -50.13 11.67
C ASP A 495 63.01 -48.76 11.76
N GLY A 496 62.68 -47.77 10.91
CA GLY A 496 63.28 -46.47 10.87
C GLY A 496 64.56 -46.33 10.02
N ASP A 497 65.01 -47.42 9.36
CA ASP A 497 66.15 -47.42 8.45
C ASP A 497 65.79 -47.00 7.01
N GLY A 498 64.58 -46.40 6.84
CA GLY A 498 64.09 -45.89 5.56
C GLY A 498 64.59 -44.47 5.22
N TYR A 499 64.07 -43.91 4.15
CA TYR A 499 64.38 -42.54 3.70
C TYR A 499 63.13 -41.86 3.13
N PRO A 500 63.10 -40.56 3.04
CA PRO A 500 64.14 -39.56 3.34
C PRO A 500 64.17 -39.09 4.81
N ASN A 501 63.08 -39.26 5.57
CA ASN A 501 62.90 -38.68 6.90
C ASN A 501 63.24 -39.64 8.05
N ARG A 502 63.50 -40.92 7.77
CA ARG A 502 63.75 -42.00 8.74
C ARG A 502 62.65 -42.11 9.78
N LEU A 503 61.39 -42.06 9.29
CA LEU A 503 60.24 -42.26 10.13
C LEU A 503 60.14 -43.75 10.53
N ALA A 504 59.73 -44.01 11.78
CA ALA A 504 59.58 -45.36 12.30
C ALA A 504 58.17 -45.70 12.77
N GLY A 505 57.75 -46.92 12.58
CA GLY A 505 56.51 -47.45 13.08
C GLY A 505 55.26 -46.65 12.60
N ALA A 506 54.38 -46.34 13.53
CA ALA A 506 53.13 -45.63 13.24
C ALA A 506 53.35 -44.10 12.94
N SER A 507 54.58 -43.58 13.06
CA SER A 507 54.92 -42.22 12.61
C SER A 507 54.94 -42.10 11.08
N ILE A 508 55.10 -43.22 10.37
CA ILE A 508 54.91 -43.31 8.92
C ILE A 508 53.41 -43.19 8.63
N PRO A 509 52.97 -42.22 7.82
CA PRO A 509 51.57 -42.14 7.39
C PRO A 509 51.02 -43.47 6.83
N LEU A 510 49.77 -43.75 7.07
CA LEU A 510 49.15 -45.02 6.63
C LEU A 510 49.33 -45.26 5.12
N GLU A 511 49.11 -44.22 4.33
CA GLU A 511 49.26 -44.26 2.88
C GLU A 511 50.68 -44.59 2.41
N GLY A 512 51.69 -44.09 3.12
CA GLY A 512 53.09 -44.45 2.86
C GLY A 512 53.36 -45.93 3.19
N ARG A 513 52.85 -46.44 4.32
CA ARG A 513 52.99 -47.86 4.70
C ARG A 513 52.28 -48.76 3.73
N LEU A 514 51.10 -48.38 3.21
CA LEU A 514 50.37 -49.13 2.15
C LEU A 514 51.21 -49.16 0.87
N ALA A 515 51.71 -48.03 0.43
CA ALA A 515 52.52 -47.91 -0.78
C ALA A 515 53.81 -48.75 -0.71
N ALA A 516 54.50 -48.70 0.41
CA ALA A 516 55.76 -49.48 0.60
C ALA A 516 55.59 -50.99 0.38
N ILE A 517 54.52 -51.59 0.91
CA ILE A 517 54.22 -53.02 0.71
C ILE A 517 53.86 -53.28 -0.74
N CYS A 518 53.00 -52.47 -1.32
CA CYS A 518 52.44 -52.67 -2.66
C CYS A 518 53.49 -52.47 -3.76
N ASP A 519 54.35 -51.45 -3.60
CA ASP A 519 55.46 -51.20 -4.53
C ASP A 519 56.49 -52.32 -4.52
N VAL A 520 56.98 -52.73 -3.36
CA VAL A 520 57.94 -53.88 -3.24
C VAL A 520 57.33 -55.15 -3.76
N PHE A 521 56.04 -55.43 -3.46
CA PHE A 521 55.36 -56.60 -3.95
C PHE A 521 55.38 -56.65 -5.48
N ASP A 522 54.99 -55.58 -6.17
CA ASP A 522 54.98 -55.51 -7.62
C ASP A 522 56.38 -55.58 -8.20
N ALA A 523 57.32 -54.80 -7.62
CA ALA A 523 58.72 -54.81 -8.07
C ALA A 523 59.42 -56.14 -7.97
N LEU A 524 59.12 -56.98 -6.94
CA LEU A 524 59.72 -58.31 -6.79
C LEU A 524 59.15 -59.33 -7.77
N LEU A 525 57.86 -59.22 -8.12
CA LEU A 525 57.20 -60.06 -9.08
C LEU A 525 57.44 -59.68 -10.54
N SER A 526 57.81 -58.45 -10.81
CA SER A 526 58.04 -57.94 -12.16
C SER A 526 59.42 -58.40 -12.71
N SER A 527 59.42 -58.83 -13.94
CA SER A 527 60.66 -59.14 -14.66
C SER A 527 61.25 -57.85 -15.22
N ARG A 528 62.52 -57.63 -14.99
CA ARG A 528 63.27 -56.44 -15.55
C ARG A 528 64.30 -56.99 -16.54
N PRO A 529 64.82 -56.22 -17.47
CA PRO A 529 65.75 -56.65 -18.53
C PRO A 529 66.94 -57.48 -18.01
N TYR A 530 67.27 -57.29 -16.74
CA TYR A 530 68.44 -57.94 -16.12
C TYR A 530 68.12 -58.91 -14.96
N LYS A 531 66.79 -59.14 -14.65
CA LYS A 531 66.38 -59.95 -13.52
C LYS A 531 65.02 -60.56 -13.76
N GLN A 532 64.92 -61.92 -13.68
CA GLN A 532 63.63 -62.59 -13.65
C GLN A 532 62.89 -62.25 -12.34
N GLY A 533 61.53 -62.03 -12.44
CA GLY A 533 60.66 -61.92 -11.28
C GLY A 533 60.76 -63.11 -10.33
N TRP A 534 60.55 -62.91 -9.07
CA TRP A 534 60.48 -63.96 -8.07
C TRP A 534 59.15 -64.76 -8.20
N SER A 535 59.16 -65.98 -7.71
CA SER A 535 57.88 -66.71 -7.59
C SER A 535 57.05 -66.13 -6.43
N ILE A 536 55.74 -66.34 -6.50
CA ILE A 536 54.81 -65.80 -5.49
C ILE A 536 55.15 -66.31 -4.11
N GLU A 537 55.54 -67.63 -3.97
CA GLU A 537 55.93 -68.26 -2.71
C GLU A 537 57.16 -67.55 -2.12
N LYS A 538 58.14 -67.20 -2.95
CA LYS A 538 59.31 -66.44 -2.52
C LYS A 538 59.00 -65.04 -2.08
N VAL A 539 58.10 -64.33 -2.77
CA VAL A 539 57.70 -62.95 -2.43
C VAL A 539 56.89 -62.94 -1.14
N THR A 540 55.94 -63.86 -0.96
CA THR A 540 55.18 -63.96 0.30
C THR A 540 56.05 -64.30 1.49
N ALA A 541 57.04 -65.24 1.37
CA ALA A 541 58.01 -65.55 2.41
C ALA A 541 58.86 -64.28 2.76
N TYR A 542 59.31 -63.53 1.77
CA TYR A 542 60.03 -62.29 1.96
C TYR A 542 59.21 -61.19 2.69
N LEU A 543 57.96 -61.01 2.27
CA LEU A 543 57.08 -59.99 2.94
C LEU A 543 56.86 -60.44 4.40
N GLN A 544 56.69 -61.70 4.70
CA GLN A 544 56.52 -62.19 6.05
C GLN A 544 57.78 -61.99 6.90
N GLU A 545 58.98 -62.30 6.35
CA GLU A 545 60.26 -62.02 7.02
C GLU A 545 60.51 -60.57 7.32
N GLN A 546 60.06 -59.70 6.42
CA GLN A 546 60.24 -58.25 6.55
C GLN A 546 59.14 -57.53 7.39
N ALA A 547 58.12 -58.27 7.86
CA ALA A 547 57.10 -57.74 8.76
C ALA A 547 57.72 -57.29 10.08
N GLY A 548 57.45 -56.01 10.49
CA GLY A 548 58.02 -55.39 11.65
C GLY A 548 59.44 -54.82 11.45
N ARG A 549 60.04 -55.07 10.26
CA ARG A 549 61.32 -54.46 9.83
C ARG A 549 61.08 -53.42 8.72
N HIS A 550 60.87 -53.90 7.52
CA HIS A 550 60.56 -53.06 6.37
C HIS A 550 59.12 -52.57 6.41
N PHE A 551 58.20 -53.52 6.69
CA PHE A 551 56.75 -53.29 6.54
C PHE A 551 56.00 -53.27 7.87
N ASP A 552 54.87 -52.55 7.90
CA ASP A 552 53.94 -52.58 9.03
C ASP A 552 53.44 -54.03 9.22
N PRO A 553 53.66 -54.66 10.39
CA PRO A 553 53.30 -56.03 10.61
C PRO A 553 51.80 -56.35 10.47
N LYS A 554 50.94 -55.33 10.83
CA LYS A 554 49.48 -55.51 10.70
C LYS A 554 49.02 -55.41 9.23
N LEU A 555 49.56 -54.48 8.47
CA LEU A 555 49.25 -54.38 7.04
C LEU A 555 49.82 -55.59 6.25
N THR A 556 51.00 -56.04 6.62
CA THR A 556 51.60 -57.25 6.01
C THR A 556 50.74 -58.46 6.25
N ALA A 557 50.24 -58.71 7.47
CA ALA A 557 49.31 -59.81 7.76
C ALA A 557 48.05 -59.70 6.92
N LEU A 558 47.39 -58.49 6.89
CA LEU A 558 46.20 -58.23 6.04
C LEU A 558 46.47 -58.55 4.55
N PHE A 559 47.63 -58.10 4.05
CA PHE A 559 48.03 -58.32 2.66
C PHE A 559 48.17 -59.82 2.36
N LEU A 560 48.86 -60.57 3.22
CA LEU A 560 49.09 -62.00 3.05
C LEU A 560 47.85 -62.84 3.23
N ASP A 561 46.98 -62.47 4.17
CA ASP A 561 45.67 -63.13 4.37
C ASP A 561 44.75 -63.01 3.16
N HIS A 562 44.97 -61.99 2.30
CA HIS A 562 44.18 -61.76 1.10
C HIS A 562 45.03 -61.76 -0.17
N ILE A 563 46.14 -62.48 -0.18
CA ILE A 563 47.12 -62.51 -1.28
C ILE A 563 46.51 -62.83 -2.65
N ASP A 564 45.47 -63.63 -2.70
CA ASP A 564 44.79 -64.02 -3.93
C ASP A 564 44.16 -62.81 -4.65
N ASP A 565 43.68 -61.83 -3.90
CA ASP A 565 43.15 -60.60 -4.48
C ASP A 565 44.21 -59.79 -5.26
N PHE A 566 45.42 -59.72 -4.68
CA PHE A 566 46.55 -59.02 -5.27
C PHE A 566 47.09 -59.72 -6.50
N ILE A 567 47.14 -61.05 -6.43
CA ILE A 567 47.48 -61.93 -7.55
C ILE A 567 46.44 -61.77 -8.69
N ALA A 568 45.17 -61.73 -8.36
CA ALA A 568 44.12 -61.50 -9.34
C ALA A 568 44.27 -60.18 -10.08
N ILE A 569 44.61 -59.09 -9.33
CA ILE A 569 44.88 -57.75 -9.92
C ILE A 569 46.09 -57.86 -10.88
N ARG A 570 47.19 -58.52 -10.46
CA ARG A 570 48.37 -58.70 -11.30
C ARG A 570 48.06 -59.40 -12.58
N ASN A 571 47.33 -60.52 -12.50
CA ASN A 571 46.99 -61.35 -13.66
C ASN A 571 46.11 -60.64 -14.68
N LYS A 572 45.31 -59.67 -14.24
CA LYS A 572 44.52 -58.81 -15.12
C LYS A 572 45.36 -57.78 -15.86
N LEU A 573 46.51 -57.41 -15.31
CA LEU A 573 47.38 -56.32 -15.84
C LEU A 573 48.83 -56.90 -15.97
N PRO A 574 49.08 -57.86 -16.87
CA PRO A 574 50.42 -58.47 -17.04
C PRO A 574 51.43 -57.40 -17.55
N ASP A 575 52.73 -57.70 -17.29
CA ASP A 575 53.81 -56.89 -17.88
C ASP A 575 53.75 -57.02 -19.40
N GLN A 576 53.60 -55.89 -20.10
CA GLN A 576 53.68 -55.92 -21.57
C GLN A 576 55.18 -55.98 -21.97
N PRO A 577 55.59 -56.91 -22.81
CA PRO A 577 56.94 -56.86 -23.34
C PRO A 577 57.08 -55.61 -24.25
N ASP A 578 58.06 -54.76 -23.93
CA ASP A 578 58.58 -53.62 -24.66
C ASP A 578 57.76 -53.14 -25.90
N ALA A 579 56.75 -52.31 -25.66
CA ALA A 579 56.04 -51.57 -26.72
C ALA A 579 56.57 -50.13 -26.76
N VAL A 580 57.87 -49.95 -26.93
CA VAL A 580 58.46 -48.66 -27.34
C VAL A 580 59.24 -48.87 -28.64
N ALA A 581 58.46 -49.06 -29.72
CA ALA A 581 58.95 -48.66 -31.04
C ALA A 581 58.50 -47.22 -31.29
N PRO A 582 59.32 -46.36 -31.92
CA PRO A 582 58.99 -44.95 -32.16
C PRO A 582 57.80 -44.88 -33.15
N GLY A 583 56.59 -44.77 -32.68
CA GLY A 583 55.36 -44.68 -33.51
C GLY A 583 54.03 -44.88 -32.75
N GLY A 584 54.05 -45.28 -31.50
CA GLY A 584 52.84 -45.76 -30.78
C GLY A 584 52.05 -44.73 -29.96
N VAL A 585 52.14 -43.43 -30.24
CA VAL A 585 51.38 -42.41 -29.46
C VAL A 585 49.90 -42.31 -29.90
N ALA A 586 49.53 -43.03 -30.96
CA ALA A 586 48.17 -42.90 -31.54
C ALA A 586 47.10 -43.88 -30.96
N ALA A 587 47.45 -44.83 -30.09
CA ALA A 587 46.52 -45.87 -29.65
C ALA A 587 45.84 -45.59 -28.28
N PHE A 588 46.21 -44.52 -27.56
CA PHE A 588 45.66 -44.23 -26.22
C PHE A 588 44.55 -43.16 -26.21
N ALA A 589 44.07 -42.68 -27.36
CA ALA A 589 42.99 -41.70 -27.44
C ALA A 589 41.59 -42.29 -27.70
N ALA A 590 41.41 -43.58 -27.66
CA ALA A 590 40.14 -44.24 -28.01
C ALA A 590 39.79 -45.44 -27.12
N SER A 591 39.81 -45.28 -25.80
CA SER A 591 39.12 -46.21 -24.88
C SER A 591 38.59 -45.47 -23.66
#